data_b61dc1182caee793032009627e5156e1
#
_entry.id   b61dc1182caee793032009627e5156e1
#
_cell.length_a   1.000
_cell.length_b   1.000
_cell.length_c   1.000
_cell.angle_alpha   90.00
_cell.angle_beta   90.00
_cell.angle_gamma   90.00
#
_symmetry.space_group_name_H-M   'P 1'
#
loop_
_entity.id
_entity.type
_entity.pdbx_description
1 polymer ?
#
loop_
_entity_poly.entity_id
_entity_poly.type
_entity_poly.pdbx_seq_one_letter_code
_entity_poly.pdbx_strand_id
1 'polypeptide(L)'
;MSIISTKYLLQDAQAKGYAVPAFNIHNAETIQAILEVCSEMRSPVILAGTPGTFKHIALEEIYALCSAYSLTYDMPLALHLDHHESLNDI
;
A
#
# COMPACT_ATOMS: atom_id res chain seq x y z
N MET A 1 5.08 11.05 -5.47
CA MET A 1 5.46 10.32 -4.24
C MET A 1 5.85 8.90 -4.60
N SER A 2 6.88 8.36 -4.03
CA SER A 2 7.29 6.98 -4.29
C SER A 2 6.79 6.06 -3.18
N ILE A 3 6.85 4.75 -3.44
CA ILE A 3 6.56 3.73 -2.43
C ILE A 3 7.72 3.72 -1.44
N ILE A 4 7.41 3.76 -0.15
CA ILE A 4 8.40 3.79 0.91
C ILE A 4 8.21 2.61 1.86
N SER A 5 9.21 2.36 2.73
CA SER A 5 9.13 1.31 3.74
C SER A 5 8.09 1.64 4.80
N THR A 6 7.34 0.63 5.26
CA THR A 6 6.42 0.78 6.38
C THR A 6 7.11 1.29 7.64
N LYS A 7 8.41 0.99 7.79
CA LYS A 7 9.19 1.48 8.93
C LYS A 7 9.09 2.99 9.09
N TYR A 8 9.25 3.73 8.00
CA TYR A 8 9.22 5.19 8.07
C TYR A 8 7.83 5.74 8.34
N LEU A 9 6.80 5.11 7.75
CA LEU A 9 5.41 5.49 8.02
C LEU A 9 5.07 5.31 9.49
N LEU A 10 5.44 4.17 10.06
CA LEU A 10 5.10 3.84 11.44
C LEU A 10 5.90 4.67 12.46
N GLN A 11 7.16 4.97 12.16
CA GLN A 11 7.96 5.83 13.01
C GLN A 11 7.40 7.25 13.08
N ASP A 12 6.99 7.79 11.94
CA ASP A 12 6.38 9.13 11.90
C ASP A 12 5.06 9.15 12.65
N ALA A 13 4.22 8.12 12.45
CA ALA A 13 2.94 7.99 13.14
C ALA A 13 3.12 7.91 14.65
N GLN A 14 4.08 7.13 15.12
CA GLN A 14 4.37 7.00 16.54
C GLN A 14 4.86 8.32 17.14
N ALA A 15 5.75 9.00 16.43
CA ALA A 15 6.31 10.27 16.90
C ALA A 15 5.25 11.36 16.97
N LYS A 16 4.29 11.38 16.05
CA LYS A 16 3.28 12.43 15.96
C LYS A 16 1.91 12.05 16.53
N GLY A 17 1.75 10.79 16.99
CA GLY A 17 0.54 10.34 17.68
C GLY A 17 -0.67 10.13 16.77
N TYR A 18 -0.48 9.58 15.56
CA TYR A 18 -1.59 9.23 14.69
C TYR A 18 -1.50 7.78 14.22
N ALA A 19 -2.61 7.24 13.70
CA ALA A 19 -2.66 5.88 13.17
C ALA A 19 -2.50 5.89 11.64
N VAL A 20 -1.87 4.85 11.10
CA VAL A 20 -1.78 4.64 9.65
C VAL A 20 -2.72 3.50 9.27
N PRO A 21 -3.68 3.72 8.35
CA PRO A 21 -4.56 2.64 7.93
C PRO A 21 -3.84 1.65 7.02
N ALA A 22 -4.23 0.39 7.11
CA ALA A 22 -3.78 -0.68 6.23
C ALA A 22 -5.01 -1.31 5.58
N PHE A 23 -5.07 -1.29 4.25
CA PHE A 23 -6.21 -1.81 3.49
C PHE A 23 -5.78 -2.96 2.62
N ASN A 24 -6.60 -4.02 2.60
CA ASN A 24 -6.42 -5.11 1.65
C ASN A 24 -6.79 -4.64 0.25
N ILE A 25 -5.94 -5.00 -0.72
CA ILE A 25 -6.17 -4.66 -2.13
C ILE A 25 -6.46 -5.94 -2.91
N HIS A 26 -7.25 -5.81 -3.98
CA HIS A 26 -7.66 -6.94 -4.80
C HIS A 26 -7.46 -6.70 -6.29
N ASN A 27 -7.56 -5.46 -6.75
CA ASN A 27 -7.48 -5.08 -8.16
C ASN A 27 -7.11 -3.61 -8.29
N ALA A 28 -6.98 -3.14 -9.54
CA ALA A 28 -6.61 -1.76 -9.82
C ALA A 28 -7.62 -0.77 -9.27
N GLU A 29 -8.90 -1.09 -9.35
CA GLU A 29 -9.99 -0.21 -8.91
C GLU A 29 -9.96 -0.01 -7.38
N THR A 30 -9.69 -1.05 -6.61
CA THR A 30 -9.57 -0.91 -5.14
C THR A 30 -8.36 -0.07 -4.76
N ILE A 31 -7.24 -0.27 -5.44
CA ILE A 31 -6.04 0.54 -5.22
C ILE A 31 -6.35 2.01 -5.50
N GLN A 32 -6.95 2.31 -6.65
CA GLN A 32 -7.25 3.68 -7.05
C GLN A 32 -8.19 4.36 -6.06
N ALA A 33 -9.27 3.67 -5.64
CA ALA A 33 -10.23 4.23 -4.70
C ALA A 33 -9.59 4.57 -3.35
N ILE A 34 -8.74 3.68 -2.83
CA ILE A 34 -8.04 3.91 -1.57
C ILE A 34 -7.09 5.10 -1.68
N LEU A 35 -6.28 5.15 -2.74
CA LEU A 35 -5.30 6.22 -2.91
C LEU A 35 -5.96 7.57 -3.14
N GLU A 36 -7.08 7.61 -3.85
CA GLU A 36 -7.84 8.84 -4.06
C GLU A 36 -8.30 9.44 -2.74
N VAL A 37 -8.92 8.62 -1.88
CA VAL A 37 -9.41 9.10 -0.58
C VAL A 37 -8.25 9.47 0.34
N CYS A 38 -7.20 8.66 0.39
CA CYS A 38 -6.04 8.95 1.23
C CYS A 38 -5.33 10.22 0.80
N SER A 39 -5.26 10.47 -0.50
CA SER A 39 -4.69 11.70 -1.04
C SER A 39 -5.51 12.92 -0.62
N GLU A 40 -6.84 12.85 -0.73
CA GLU A 40 -7.73 13.93 -0.31
C GLU A 40 -7.61 14.24 1.18
N MET A 41 -7.49 13.20 1.99
CA MET A 41 -7.36 13.33 3.45
C MET A 41 -5.92 13.58 3.90
N ARG A 42 -4.97 13.59 3.00
CA ARG A 42 -3.53 13.69 3.30
C ARG A 42 -3.08 12.62 4.30
N SER A 43 -3.60 11.40 4.14
CA SER A 43 -3.30 10.28 5.02
C SER A 43 -2.26 9.37 4.40
N PRO A 44 -1.17 9.04 5.12
CA PRO A 44 -0.33 7.93 4.71
C PRO A 44 -1.15 6.64 4.68
N VAL A 45 -0.73 5.67 3.89
CA VAL A 45 -1.49 4.43 3.76
C VAL A 45 -0.58 3.23 3.53
N ILE A 46 -0.99 2.08 4.06
CA ILE A 46 -0.39 0.79 3.80
C ILE A 46 -1.37 -0.01 2.95
N LEU A 47 -0.92 -0.50 1.80
CA LEU A 47 -1.70 -1.41 0.95
C LEU A 47 -1.20 -2.82 1.19
N ALA A 48 -2.10 -3.71 1.63
CA ALA A 48 -1.77 -5.07 2.01
C ALA A 48 -2.24 -6.07 0.96
N GLY A 49 -1.36 -6.98 0.56
CA GLY A 49 -1.69 -8.07 -0.36
C GLY A 49 -1.48 -9.42 0.30
N THR A 50 -2.46 -10.31 0.16
CA THR A 50 -2.39 -11.69 0.65
C THR A 50 -1.91 -12.61 -0.48
N PRO A 51 -1.56 -13.88 -0.20
CA PRO A 51 -1.27 -14.84 -1.26
C PRO A 51 -2.41 -14.97 -2.28
N GLY A 52 -3.66 -14.86 -1.83
CA GLY A 52 -4.83 -14.87 -2.72
C GLY A 52 -4.84 -13.69 -3.68
N THR A 53 -4.42 -12.51 -3.22
CA THR A 53 -4.29 -11.33 -4.08
C THR A 53 -3.30 -11.61 -5.22
N PHE A 54 -2.15 -12.19 -4.90
CA PHE A 54 -1.07 -12.41 -5.88
C PHE A 54 -1.32 -13.60 -6.81
N LYS A 55 -2.31 -14.42 -6.52
CA LYS A 55 -2.81 -15.41 -7.49
C LYS A 55 -3.66 -14.76 -8.57
N HIS A 56 -4.25 -13.61 -8.25
CA HIS A 56 -5.14 -12.88 -9.16
C HIS A 56 -4.38 -11.83 -9.96
N ILE A 57 -3.42 -11.14 -9.34
CA ILE A 57 -2.60 -10.11 -9.98
C ILE A 57 -1.18 -10.22 -9.43
N ALA A 58 -0.18 -10.24 -10.30
CA ALA A 58 1.21 -10.41 -9.90
C ALA A 58 1.72 -9.25 -9.05
N LEU A 59 2.67 -9.54 -8.15
CA LEU A 59 3.27 -8.50 -7.30
C LEU A 59 3.92 -7.40 -8.13
N GLU A 60 4.60 -7.75 -9.21
CA GLU A 60 5.23 -6.78 -10.11
C GLU A 60 4.21 -5.83 -10.73
N GLU A 61 3.04 -6.35 -11.06
CA GLU A 61 1.96 -5.54 -11.63
C GLU A 61 1.37 -4.60 -10.57
N ILE A 62 1.18 -5.09 -9.35
CA ILE A 62 0.70 -4.25 -8.23
C ILE A 62 1.70 -3.15 -7.93
N TYR A 63 2.98 -3.47 -7.89
CA TYR A 63 4.03 -2.48 -7.66
C TYR A 63 4.02 -1.41 -8.76
N ALA A 64 3.88 -1.82 -10.01
CA ALA A 64 3.82 -0.90 -11.14
C ALA A 64 2.59 0.01 -11.07
N LEU A 65 1.43 -0.55 -10.73
CA LEU A 65 0.20 0.24 -10.56
C LEU A 65 0.36 1.27 -9.44
N CYS A 66 0.88 0.86 -8.30
CA CYS A 66 1.07 1.75 -7.16
C CYS A 66 2.10 2.84 -7.48
N SER A 67 3.16 2.49 -8.19
CA SER A 67 4.16 3.47 -8.61
C SER A 67 3.55 4.51 -9.57
N ALA A 68 2.72 4.06 -10.51
CA ALA A 68 2.04 4.96 -11.44
C ALA A 68 1.05 5.86 -10.72
N TYR A 69 0.23 5.30 -9.83
CA TYR A 69 -0.75 6.08 -9.06
C TYR A 69 -0.07 7.07 -8.12
N SER A 70 1.13 6.76 -7.62
CA SER A 70 1.85 7.68 -6.74
C SER A 70 2.27 8.97 -7.43
N LEU A 71 2.24 9.01 -8.76
CA LEU A 71 2.47 10.23 -9.51
C LEU A 71 1.22 11.13 -9.55
N THR A 72 0.05 10.53 -9.40
CA THR A 72 -1.24 11.24 -9.44
C THR A 72 -1.72 11.61 -8.03
N TYR A 73 -1.57 10.67 -7.09
CA TYR A 73 -2.06 10.85 -5.72
C TYR A 73 -0.90 11.10 -4.78
N ASP A 74 -0.98 12.22 -4.05
CA ASP A 74 0.13 12.68 -3.21
C ASP A 74 -0.07 12.28 -1.75
N MET A 75 0.46 11.13 -1.36
CA MET A 75 0.53 10.67 0.02
C MET A 75 1.66 9.64 0.15
N PRO A 76 2.23 9.49 1.35
CA PRO A 76 3.17 8.39 1.61
C PRO A 76 2.46 7.04 1.51
N LEU A 77 3.06 6.11 0.80
CA LEU A 77 2.47 4.81 0.47
C LEU A 77 3.47 3.70 0.74
N ALA A 78 3.05 2.65 1.42
CA ALA A 78 3.84 1.44 1.60
C ALA A 78 3.05 0.21 1.17
N LEU A 79 3.75 -0.81 0.69
CA LEU A 79 3.18 -2.11 0.37
C LEU A 79 3.54 -3.11 1.45
N HIS A 80 2.60 -4.00 1.79
CA HIS A 80 2.77 -5.00 2.83
C HIS A 80 2.30 -6.36 2.34
N LEU A 81 3.15 -7.38 2.54
CA LEU A 81 2.80 -8.77 2.27
C LEU A 81 2.17 -9.36 3.52
N ASP A 82 0.90 -9.72 3.45
CA ASP A 82 0.12 -10.16 4.60
C ASP A 82 -0.26 -11.64 4.46
N HIS A 83 -0.28 -12.37 5.58
CA HIS A 83 -0.61 -13.79 5.62
C HIS A 83 0.28 -14.70 4.78
N HIS A 84 1.51 -14.28 4.50
CA HIS A 84 2.47 -15.10 3.76
C HIS A 84 3.20 -16.02 4.74
N GLU A 85 3.12 -17.34 4.50
CA GLU A 85 3.68 -18.34 5.40
C GLU A 85 4.95 -19.00 4.84
N SER A 86 5.24 -18.80 3.57
CA SER A 86 6.36 -19.43 2.88
C SER A 86 7.20 -18.40 2.15
N LEU A 87 8.52 -18.61 2.12
CA LEU A 87 9.42 -17.76 1.31
C LEU A 87 9.12 -17.87 -0.18
N ASN A 88 8.54 -19.00 -0.62
CA ASN A 88 8.15 -19.16 -2.01
C ASN A 88 7.00 -18.26 -2.43
N ASP A 89 6.24 -17.73 -1.47
CA ASP A 89 5.14 -16.80 -1.72
C ASP A 89 5.62 -15.34 -1.86
N ILE A 90 6.88 -15.13 -1.61
CA ILE A 90 7.49 -13.78 -1.61
C ILE A 90 8.46 -13.61 -2.83
#